data_abea5888f730947bfd6ef5a68f6aaa6d
#
_entry.id   abea5888f730947bfd6ef5a68f6aaa6d
#
_cell.length_a   1.000
_cell.length_b   1.000
_cell.length_c   1.000
_cell.angle_alpha   90.00
_cell.angle_beta   90.00
_cell.angle_gamma   90.00
#
_symmetry.space_group_name_H-M   'P 1'
#
loop_
_entity.id
_entity.type
_entity.pdbx_description
1 polymer ?
#
loop_
_entity_poly.entity_id
_entity_poly.type
_entity_poly.pdbx_seq_one_letter_code
_entity_poly.pdbx_strand_id
1 'polypeptide(L)'
;MDLGRLTLNLGPRSFFQTNTAVAVGLYEQARDWVAEQAPASLLDLYCGVGGFGLFAATLPDAPTVLGVEVSADAVASARHTAESLRDSGTATKRVEFRCGDAGSELPDAECVVVNPPRRGLGDELCAAIESSNAATLIYSSCNPTTLARDLAALPTFAVTDARLFDMFPQTPHAEVVVRATR
;
A
#
# COMPACT_ATOMS: atom_id res chain seq x y z
N MET A 1 13.88 9.35 -7.20
CA MET A 1 14.52 8.09 -6.77
C MET A 1 14.11 7.00 -7.73
N ASP A 2 15.07 6.40 -8.41
CA ASP A 2 14.82 5.32 -9.36
C ASP A 2 14.59 3.99 -8.64
N LEU A 3 13.49 3.31 -8.96
CA LEU A 3 13.09 2.02 -8.40
C LEU A 3 12.97 0.93 -9.51
N GLY A 4 13.61 1.16 -10.65
CA GLY A 4 13.61 0.26 -11.80
C GLY A 4 12.37 0.38 -12.68
N ARG A 5 11.18 0.08 -12.14
CA ARG A 5 9.91 0.22 -12.87
C ARG A 5 9.43 1.65 -13.01
N LEU A 6 9.70 2.45 -12.02
CA LEU A 6 9.29 3.84 -11.96
C LEU A 6 10.28 4.68 -11.15
N THR A 7 10.24 5.98 -11.38
CA THR A 7 11.02 6.95 -10.58
C THR A 7 10.08 7.69 -9.66
N LEU A 8 10.24 7.47 -8.33
CA LEU A 8 9.49 8.23 -7.32
C LEU A 8 10.02 9.65 -7.19
N ASN A 9 9.12 10.60 -7.20
CA ASN A 9 9.39 11.95 -6.73
C ASN A 9 9.36 11.97 -5.20
N LEU A 10 10.41 12.51 -4.58
CA LEU A 10 10.52 12.63 -3.14
C LEU A 10 10.70 14.10 -2.78
N GLY A 11 9.77 14.65 -2.01
CA GLY A 11 9.91 15.97 -1.41
C GLY A 11 10.91 15.97 -0.26
N PRO A 12 11.43 17.14 0.15
CA PRO A 12 12.45 17.25 1.22
C PRO A 12 12.00 16.67 2.58
N ARG A 13 10.70 16.55 2.82
CA ARG A 13 10.08 16.05 4.06
C ARG A 13 9.31 14.75 3.85
N SER A 14 9.40 14.14 2.68
CA SER A 14 8.75 12.86 2.41
C SER A 14 9.52 11.73 3.08
N PHE A 15 8.81 10.90 3.86
CA PHE A 15 9.38 9.64 4.35
C PHE A 15 9.48 8.65 3.19
N PHE A 16 10.62 7.99 3.11
CA PHE A 16 10.82 6.83 2.24
C PHE A 16 11.65 5.77 2.97
N GLN A 17 11.45 4.51 2.62
CA GLN A 17 12.18 3.38 3.20
C GLN A 17 13.69 3.51 2.93
N THR A 18 14.51 3.45 3.98
CA THR A 18 15.95 3.66 3.90
C THR A 18 16.68 2.59 3.09
N ASN A 19 16.18 1.35 3.08
CA ASN A 19 16.70 0.24 2.29
C ASN A 19 15.93 0.13 0.97
N THR A 20 16.37 0.88 -0.03
CA THR A 20 15.69 0.98 -1.34
C THR A 20 15.53 -0.37 -2.03
N ALA A 21 16.56 -1.24 -2.01
CA ALA A 21 16.49 -2.53 -2.68
C ALA A 21 15.43 -3.45 -2.05
N VAL A 22 15.33 -3.46 -0.73
CA VAL A 22 14.32 -4.24 0.00
C VAL A 22 12.93 -3.62 -0.19
N ALA A 23 12.82 -2.28 -0.22
CA ALA A 23 11.57 -1.60 -0.50
C ALA A 23 11.01 -1.93 -1.89
N VAL A 24 11.88 -1.99 -2.91
CA VAL A 24 11.48 -2.44 -4.25
C VAL A 24 10.93 -3.86 -4.20
N GLY A 25 11.62 -4.79 -3.54
CA GLY A 25 11.15 -6.17 -3.39
C GLY A 25 9.79 -6.26 -2.69
N LEU A 26 9.55 -5.41 -1.67
CA LEU A 26 8.27 -5.30 -0.97
C LEU A 26 7.14 -4.82 -1.90
N TYR A 27 7.37 -3.75 -2.67
CA TYR A 27 6.39 -3.22 -3.62
C TYR A 27 6.13 -4.17 -4.79
N GLU A 28 7.17 -4.85 -5.32
CA GLU A 28 7.02 -5.89 -6.35
C GLU A 28 6.17 -7.05 -5.84
N GLN A 29 6.41 -7.52 -4.61
CA GLN A 29 5.61 -8.60 -4.04
C GLN A 29 4.14 -8.22 -3.92
N ALA A 30 3.83 -7.03 -3.42
CA ALA A 30 2.45 -6.56 -3.33
C ALA A 30 1.82 -6.42 -4.74
N ARG A 31 2.57 -5.87 -5.70
CA ARG A 31 2.16 -5.75 -7.10
C ARG A 31 1.83 -7.11 -7.72
N ASP A 32 2.66 -8.13 -7.48
CA ASP A 32 2.44 -9.47 -8.01
C ASP A 32 1.13 -10.08 -7.43
N TRP A 33 0.87 -9.88 -6.14
CA TRP A 33 -0.40 -10.30 -5.53
C TRP A 33 -1.61 -9.54 -6.08
N VAL A 34 -1.47 -8.25 -6.38
CA VAL A 34 -2.52 -7.48 -7.07
C VAL A 34 -2.75 -8.05 -8.47
N ALA A 35 -1.69 -8.41 -9.21
CA ALA A 35 -1.81 -9.01 -10.53
C ALA A 35 -2.55 -10.36 -10.49
N GLU A 36 -2.26 -11.20 -9.49
CA GLU A 36 -2.92 -12.50 -9.30
C GLU A 36 -4.43 -12.36 -8.99
N GLN A 37 -4.82 -11.34 -8.22
CA GLN A 37 -6.21 -11.09 -7.83
C GLN A 37 -6.98 -10.30 -8.91
N ALA A 38 -6.27 -9.56 -9.76
CA ALA A 38 -6.80 -8.73 -10.84
C ALA A 38 -8.00 -7.83 -10.43
N PRO A 39 -7.92 -7.08 -9.30
CA PRO A 39 -9.03 -6.26 -8.85
C PRO A 39 -9.29 -5.09 -9.82
N ALA A 40 -10.54 -4.64 -9.94
CA ALA A 40 -10.88 -3.46 -10.73
C ALA A 40 -10.45 -2.15 -10.04
N SER A 41 -10.39 -2.15 -8.71
CA SER A 41 -10.05 -0.98 -7.88
C SER A 41 -9.15 -1.34 -6.70
N LEU A 42 -8.22 -0.43 -6.39
CA LEU A 42 -7.27 -0.54 -5.27
C LEU A 42 -7.29 0.74 -4.43
N LEU A 43 -7.44 0.57 -3.14
CA LEU A 43 -7.31 1.63 -2.13
C LEU A 43 -6.00 1.43 -1.36
N ASP A 44 -5.10 2.42 -1.42
CA ASP A 44 -3.80 2.43 -0.72
C ASP A 44 -3.89 3.40 0.46
N LEU A 45 -4.06 2.86 1.68
CA LEU A 45 -4.15 3.64 2.91
C LEU A 45 -2.78 3.77 3.58
N TYR A 46 -2.52 4.93 4.17
CA TYR A 46 -1.19 5.32 4.65
C TYR A 46 -0.17 5.28 3.51
N CYS A 47 -0.59 5.72 2.32
CA CYS A 47 0.17 5.48 1.09
C CYS A 47 1.52 6.22 1.02
N GLY A 48 1.76 7.21 1.89
CA GLY A 48 2.98 8.00 1.84
C GLY A 48 3.20 8.64 0.46
N VAL A 49 4.33 8.38 -0.15
CA VAL A 49 4.65 8.81 -1.53
C VAL A 49 4.07 7.89 -2.61
N GLY A 50 3.19 6.97 -2.24
CA GLY A 50 2.41 6.15 -3.15
C GLY A 50 3.10 4.87 -3.62
N GLY A 51 4.08 4.33 -2.88
CA GLY A 51 4.88 3.19 -3.32
C GLY A 51 4.04 2.00 -3.79
N PHE A 52 3.12 1.51 -2.98
CA PHE A 52 2.28 0.35 -3.32
C PHE A 52 1.34 0.64 -4.49
N GLY A 53 0.57 1.72 -4.40
CA GLY A 53 -0.40 2.08 -5.43
C GLY A 53 0.24 2.36 -6.79
N LEU A 54 1.39 3.06 -6.80
CA LEU A 54 2.11 3.37 -8.04
C LEU A 54 2.73 2.12 -8.68
N PHE A 55 3.24 1.16 -7.89
CA PHE A 55 3.70 -0.12 -8.45
C PHE A 55 2.54 -0.92 -9.04
N ALA A 56 1.38 -0.97 -8.38
CA ALA A 56 0.18 -1.61 -8.92
C ALA A 56 -0.28 -0.94 -10.23
N ALA A 57 -0.15 0.39 -10.34
CA ALA A 57 -0.51 1.14 -11.55
C ALA A 57 0.36 0.82 -12.78
N THR A 58 1.52 0.16 -12.60
CA THR A 58 2.38 -0.29 -13.70
C THR A 58 1.98 -1.65 -14.27
N LEU A 59 0.93 -2.30 -13.75
CA LEU A 59 0.43 -3.55 -14.31
C LEU A 59 -0.19 -3.33 -15.69
N PRO A 60 -0.12 -4.31 -16.61
CA PRO A 60 -0.83 -4.22 -17.90
C PRO A 60 -2.35 -4.06 -17.69
N ASP A 61 -2.92 -4.86 -16.78
CA ASP A 61 -4.32 -4.79 -16.36
C ASP A 61 -4.43 -4.10 -14.99
N ALA A 62 -3.84 -2.91 -14.88
CA ALA A 62 -3.80 -2.16 -13.63
C ALA A 62 -5.22 -1.87 -13.09
N PRO A 63 -5.42 -1.89 -11.75
CA PRO A 63 -6.65 -1.36 -11.15
C PRO A 63 -6.74 0.17 -11.30
N THR A 64 -7.90 0.75 -11.07
CA THR A 64 -7.97 2.15 -10.65
C THR A 64 -7.41 2.27 -9.26
N VAL A 65 -6.56 3.28 -9.01
CA VAL A 65 -5.87 3.45 -7.72
C VAL A 65 -6.31 4.74 -7.04
N LEU A 66 -6.67 4.62 -5.76
CA LEU A 66 -6.85 5.75 -4.86
C LEU A 66 -5.92 5.59 -3.66
N GLY A 67 -4.98 6.52 -3.48
CA GLY A 67 -4.12 6.60 -2.29
C GLY A 67 -4.62 7.66 -1.31
N VAL A 68 -4.57 7.36 -0.01
CA VAL A 68 -4.94 8.28 1.08
C VAL A 68 -3.79 8.41 2.06
N GLU A 69 -3.39 9.65 2.35
CA GLU A 69 -2.26 9.97 3.22
C GLU A 69 -2.50 11.34 3.89
N VAL A 70 -2.13 11.47 5.17
CA VAL A 70 -2.30 12.73 5.92
C VAL A 70 -1.28 13.81 5.56
N SER A 71 -0.09 13.41 5.10
CA SER A 71 0.98 14.32 4.72
C SER A 71 0.75 14.93 3.36
N ALA A 72 0.42 16.22 3.30
CA ALA A 72 0.24 16.95 2.05
C ALA A 72 1.50 16.93 1.16
N ASP A 73 2.70 16.96 1.75
CA ASP A 73 3.98 16.89 1.02
C ASP A 73 4.17 15.50 0.36
N ALA A 74 3.80 14.43 1.06
CA ALA A 74 3.85 13.08 0.52
C ALA A 74 2.83 12.88 -0.62
N VAL A 75 1.60 13.36 -0.43
CA VAL A 75 0.55 13.35 -1.46
C VAL A 75 0.98 14.13 -2.71
N ALA A 76 1.61 15.31 -2.55
CA ALA A 76 2.13 16.08 -3.67
C ALA A 76 3.20 15.29 -4.46
N SER A 77 4.10 14.60 -3.76
CA SER A 77 5.13 13.73 -4.35
C SER A 77 4.50 12.55 -5.11
N ALA A 78 3.49 11.90 -4.52
CA ALA A 78 2.75 10.79 -5.15
C ALA A 78 2.01 11.24 -6.42
N ARG A 79 1.33 12.38 -6.37
CA ARG A 79 0.64 12.97 -7.54
C ARG A 79 1.60 13.25 -8.68
N HIS A 80 2.74 13.87 -8.40
CA HIS A 80 3.73 14.17 -9.42
C HIS A 80 4.28 12.90 -10.09
N THR A 81 4.49 11.82 -9.30
CA THR A 81 4.88 10.52 -9.87
C THR A 81 3.76 9.92 -10.73
N ALA A 82 2.50 9.99 -10.27
CA ALA A 82 1.36 9.50 -11.03
C ALA A 82 1.17 10.24 -12.37
N GLU A 83 1.39 11.56 -12.38
CA GLU A 83 1.40 12.38 -13.61
C GLU A 83 2.48 11.90 -14.58
N SER A 84 3.71 11.67 -14.09
CA SER A 84 4.83 11.17 -14.91
C SER A 84 4.53 9.78 -15.51
N LEU A 85 3.90 8.87 -14.74
CA LEU A 85 3.49 7.55 -15.24
C LEU A 85 2.39 7.64 -16.30
N ARG A 86 1.45 8.56 -16.15
CA ARG A 86 0.40 8.81 -17.14
C ARG A 86 1.00 9.39 -18.42
N ASP A 87 1.86 10.39 -18.32
CA ASP A 87 2.45 11.09 -19.46
C ASP A 87 3.38 10.18 -20.27
N SER A 88 4.04 9.21 -19.61
CA SER A 88 4.84 8.16 -20.28
C SER A 88 3.99 7.02 -20.86
N GLY A 89 2.67 7.00 -20.60
CA GLY A 89 1.78 5.90 -21.00
C GLY A 89 1.95 4.62 -20.16
N THR A 90 2.73 4.66 -19.08
CA THR A 90 2.96 3.49 -18.19
C THR A 90 1.71 3.20 -17.36
N ALA A 91 1.05 4.22 -16.81
CA ALA A 91 -0.24 4.08 -16.12
C ALA A 91 -1.38 4.28 -17.12
N THR A 92 -2.14 3.22 -17.38
CA THR A 92 -3.24 3.22 -18.35
C THR A 92 -4.60 3.54 -17.74
N LYS A 93 -4.72 3.43 -16.41
CA LYS A 93 -5.94 3.74 -15.65
C LYS A 93 -5.74 4.92 -14.71
N ARG A 94 -6.84 5.34 -14.10
CA ARG A 94 -6.86 6.47 -13.14
C ARG A 94 -6.06 6.13 -11.90
N VAL A 95 -5.13 7.01 -11.55
CA VAL A 95 -4.33 6.96 -10.31
C VAL A 95 -4.48 8.31 -9.61
N GLU A 96 -5.06 8.29 -8.42
CA GLU A 96 -5.32 9.49 -7.63
C GLU A 96 -4.75 9.35 -6.22
N PHE A 97 -4.33 10.47 -5.66
CA PHE A 97 -3.89 10.58 -4.27
C PHE A 97 -4.61 11.73 -3.58
N ARG A 98 -5.12 11.47 -2.36
CA ARG A 98 -5.85 12.45 -1.56
C ARG A 98 -5.18 12.66 -0.22
N CYS A 99 -5.14 13.92 0.22
CA CYS A 99 -4.77 14.24 1.58
C CYS A 99 -5.99 13.99 2.49
N GLY A 100 -5.83 13.11 3.49
CA GLY A 100 -6.91 12.75 4.39
C GLY A 100 -6.47 11.72 5.43
N ASP A 101 -7.32 11.50 6.42
CA ASP A 101 -7.13 10.44 7.41
C ASP A 101 -7.72 9.12 6.87
N ALA A 102 -6.95 8.03 6.95
CA ALA A 102 -7.36 6.70 6.54
C ALA A 102 -8.59 6.17 7.32
N GLY A 103 -8.82 6.67 8.54
CA GLY A 103 -9.94 6.27 9.40
C GLY A 103 -11.22 7.07 9.20
N SER A 104 -11.20 8.20 8.47
CA SER A 104 -12.34 9.11 8.40
C SER A 104 -13.46 8.64 7.47
N GLU A 105 -13.11 7.99 6.37
CA GLU A 105 -14.03 7.43 5.38
C GLU A 105 -13.27 6.37 4.57
N LEU A 106 -13.82 5.17 4.46
CA LEU A 106 -13.24 4.11 3.66
C LEU A 106 -13.92 4.08 2.28
N PRO A 107 -13.26 4.59 1.22
CA PRO A 107 -13.77 4.47 -0.14
C PRO A 107 -13.90 3.01 -0.57
N ASP A 108 -14.92 2.72 -1.36
CA ASP A 108 -15.17 1.37 -1.88
C ASP A 108 -14.06 0.92 -2.84
N ALA A 109 -13.51 -0.27 -2.60
CA ALA A 109 -12.48 -0.88 -3.42
C ALA A 109 -12.47 -2.41 -3.27
N GLU A 110 -12.10 -3.11 -4.34
CA GLU A 110 -11.99 -4.58 -4.33
C GLU A 110 -10.69 -5.07 -3.63
N CYS A 111 -9.65 -4.26 -3.67
CA CYS A 111 -8.39 -4.51 -2.97
C CYS A 111 -8.03 -3.32 -2.07
N VAL A 112 -7.72 -3.61 -0.81
CA VAL A 112 -7.18 -2.62 0.13
C VAL A 112 -5.73 -2.96 0.44
N VAL A 113 -4.86 -1.97 0.30
CA VAL A 113 -3.47 -2.04 0.73
C VAL A 113 -3.30 -1.12 1.93
N VAL A 114 -2.64 -1.58 2.98
CA VAL A 114 -2.37 -0.78 4.18
C VAL A 114 -0.91 -0.92 4.62
N ASN A 115 -0.29 0.20 4.95
CA ASN A 115 1.04 0.24 5.56
C ASN A 115 1.04 1.22 6.74
N PRO A 116 0.36 0.87 7.85
CA PRO A 116 0.15 1.76 8.97
C PRO A 116 1.43 1.96 9.80
N PRO A 117 1.46 3.00 10.66
CA PRO A 117 2.51 3.16 11.65
C PRO A 117 2.52 1.97 12.64
N ARG A 118 3.57 1.88 13.48
CA ARG A 118 3.80 0.77 14.45
C ARG A 118 2.64 0.43 15.37
N ARG A 119 1.69 1.35 15.59
CA ARG A 119 0.49 1.12 16.40
C ARG A 119 -0.55 0.20 15.73
N GLY A 120 -0.42 -0.05 14.42
CA GLY A 120 -1.40 -0.80 13.62
C GLY A 120 -2.55 0.08 13.15
N LEU A 121 -3.63 -0.57 12.68
CA LEU A 121 -4.83 0.07 12.13
C LEU A 121 -5.73 0.67 13.22
N GLY A 122 -5.89 -0.05 14.33
CA GLY A 122 -6.89 0.25 15.36
C GLY A 122 -8.29 -0.27 15.03
N ASP A 123 -9.13 -0.33 16.06
CA ASP A 123 -10.42 -1.03 16.01
C ASP A 123 -11.39 -0.42 14.99
N GLU A 124 -11.42 0.91 14.87
CA GLU A 124 -12.33 1.62 13.96
C GLU A 124 -12.02 1.30 12.48
N LEU A 125 -10.74 1.36 12.09
CA LEU A 125 -10.36 1.06 10.71
C LEU A 125 -10.46 -0.45 10.40
N CYS A 126 -10.15 -1.32 11.37
CA CYS A 126 -10.39 -2.75 11.22
C CYS A 126 -11.89 -3.03 10.98
N ALA A 127 -12.79 -2.43 11.77
CA ALA A 127 -14.23 -2.58 11.57
C ALA A 127 -14.70 -2.05 10.20
N ALA A 128 -14.15 -0.93 9.74
CA ALA A 128 -14.46 -0.38 8.43
C ALA A 128 -14.00 -1.31 7.28
N ILE A 129 -12.78 -1.87 7.35
CA ILE A 129 -12.25 -2.83 6.37
C ILE A 129 -13.07 -4.12 6.40
N GLU A 130 -13.41 -4.64 7.59
CA GLU A 130 -14.22 -5.84 7.77
C GLU A 130 -15.60 -5.69 7.11
N SER A 131 -16.20 -4.50 7.22
CA SER A 131 -17.53 -4.19 6.68
C SER A 131 -17.51 -3.77 5.20
N SER A 132 -16.34 -3.57 4.61
CA SER A 132 -16.18 -3.11 3.21
C SER A 132 -16.48 -4.23 2.21
N ASN A 133 -16.49 -3.89 0.90
CA ASN A 133 -16.61 -4.84 -0.19
C ASN A 133 -15.24 -5.40 -0.67
N ALA A 134 -14.15 -5.08 0.02
CA ALA A 134 -12.82 -5.54 -0.39
C ALA A 134 -12.72 -7.07 -0.28
N ALA A 135 -12.39 -7.73 -1.37
CA ALA A 135 -12.13 -9.17 -1.40
C ALA A 135 -10.69 -9.51 -1.01
N THR A 136 -9.78 -8.54 -1.13
CA THR A 136 -8.35 -8.72 -0.85
C THR A 136 -7.83 -7.59 0.05
N LEU A 137 -7.08 -7.97 1.07
CA LEU A 137 -6.29 -7.08 1.92
C LEU A 137 -4.80 -7.43 1.77
N ILE A 138 -3.98 -6.44 1.43
CA ILE A 138 -2.52 -6.52 1.50
C ILE A 138 -2.06 -5.64 2.65
N TYR A 139 -1.49 -6.24 3.70
CA TYR A 139 -1.08 -5.52 4.89
C TYR A 139 0.43 -5.62 5.07
N SER A 140 1.13 -4.49 4.92
CA SER A 140 2.55 -4.34 5.26
C SER A 140 2.69 -3.78 6.67
N SER A 141 3.56 -4.36 7.49
CA SER A 141 3.76 -3.94 8.89
C SER A 141 5.19 -4.15 9.37
N CYS A 142 5.73 -3.14 10.03
CA CYS A 142 7.00 -3.25 10.76
C CYS A 142 6.82 -3.75 12.22
N ASN A 143 5.60 -4.15 12.62
CA ASN A 143 5.29 -4.66 13.95
C ASN A 143 4.38 -5.90 13.88
N PRO A 144 4.94 -7.12 13.93
CA PRO A 144 4.16 -8.35 13.85
C PRO A 144 3.09 -8.51 14.94
N THR A 145 3.30 -7.91 16.10
CA THR A 145 2.34 -8.01 17.22
C THR A 145 1.05 -7.23 16.92
N THR A 146 1.17 -6.00 16.40
CA THR A 146 0.00 -5.22 16.00
C THR A 146 -0.65 -5.78 14.75
N LEU A 147 0.12 -6.30 13.79
CA LEU A 147 -0.39 -7.03 12.64
C LEU A 147 -1.28 -8.21 13.05
N ALA A 148 -0.81 -9.06 13.96
CA ALA A 148 -1.57 -10.21 14.43
C ALA A 148 -2.86 -9.80 15.15
N ARG A 149 -2.82 -8.74 15.98
CA ARG A 149 -4.01 -8.19 16.65
C ARG A 149 -5.03 -7.67 15.63
N ASP A 150 -4.59 -6.90 14.65
CA ASP A 150 -5.46 -6.29 13.65
C ASP A 150 -6.08 -7.36 12.74
N LEU A 151 -5.31 -8.39 12.34
CA LEU A 151 -5.85 -9.54 11.60
C LEU A 151 -6.88 -10.34 12.40
N ALA A 152 -6.72 -10.46 13.73
CA ALA A 152 -7.72 -11.11 14.57
C ALA A 152 -9.04 -10.31 14.64
N ALA A 153 -9.02 -9.01 14.36
CA ALA A 153 -10.20 -8.15 14.26
C ALA A 153 -10.85 -8.17 12.85
N LEU A 154 -10.31 -8.96 11.92
CA LEU A 154 -10.77 -9.12 10.53
C LEU A 154 -11.16 -10.59 10.25
N PRO A 155 -12.16 -11.15 10.96
CA PRO A 155 -12.44 -12.59 10.94
C PRO A 155 -12.93 -13.13 9.59
N THR A 156 -13.42 -12.28 8.67
CA THR A 156 -13.81 -12.72 7.32
C THR A 156 -12.62 -12.85 6.38
N PHE A 157 -11.48 -12.25 6.72
CA PHE A 157 -10.26 -12.36 5.92
C PHE A 157 -9.37 -13.52 6.41
N ALA A 158 -9.06 -14.45 5.52
CA ALA A 158 -8.09 -15.52 5.77
C ALA A 158 -6.72 -15.14 5.19
N VAL A 159 -5.66 -15.20 6.01
CA VAL A 159 -4.29 -15.00 5.50
C VAL A 159 -3.93 -16.16 4.57
N THR A 160 -3.64 -15.85 3.32
CA THR A 160 -3.26 -16.82 2.28
C THR A 160 -1.76 -16.85 2.06
N ASP A 161 -1.09 -15.73 2.23
CA ASP A 161 0.34 -15.58 2.02
C ASP A 161 0.96 -14.62 3.03
N ALA A 162 2.23 -14.86 3.35
CA ALA A 162 3.03 -13.98 4.18
C ALA A 162 4.48 -13.97 3.70
N ARG A 163 5.11 -12.79 3.73
CA ARG A 163 6.51 -12.61 3.41
C ARG A 163 7.19 -11.65 4.36
N LEU A 164 8.42 -12.01 4.78
CA LEU A 164 9.25 -11.18 5.63
C LEU A 164 10.35 -10.53 4.78
N PHE A 165 10.58 -9.24 5.03
CA PHE A 165 11.61 -8.43 4.41
C PHE A 165 12.55 -7.88 5.48
N ASP A 166 13.84 -8.17 5.37
CA ASP A 166 14.88 -7.60 6.24
C ASP A 166 15.16 -6.14 5.84
N MET A 167 14.21 -5.27 6.17
CA MET A 167 14.26 -3.85 5.87
C MET A 167 15.34 -3.11 6.67
N PHE A 168 15.66 -3.63 7.86
CA PHE A 168 16.55 -3.00 8.82
C PHE A 168 17.63 -3.99 9.28
N PRO A 169 18.60 -4.34 8.40
CA PRO A 169 19.65 -5.32 8.73
C PRO A 169 20.38 -4.98 10.03
N GLN A 170 20.71 -6.00 10.80
CA GLN A 170 21.39 -5.90 12.12
C GLN A 170 20.54 -5.24 13.23
N THR A 171 19.24 -5.15 13.05
CA THR A 171 18.29 -4.74 14.09
C THR A 171 17.23 -5.85 14.29
N PRO A 172 16.48 -5.84 15.40
CA PRO A 172 15.38 -6.80 15.60
C PRO A 172 14.12 -6.42 14.81
N HIS A 173 14.21 -5.50 13.86
CA HIS A 173 13.08 -4.98 13.09
C HIS A 173 13.08 -5.56 11.68
N ALA A 174 11.92 -6.04 11.25
CA ALA A 174 11.67 -6.50 9.90
C ALA A 174 10.32 -5.93 9.42
N GLU A 175 10.12 -5.93 8.12
CA GLU A 175 8.83 -5.65 7.50
C GLU A 175 8.18 -6.99 7.15
N VAL A 176 6.93 -7.18 7.55
CA VAL A 176 6.13 -8.35 7.17
C VAL A 176 4.99 -7.86 6.29
N VAL A 177 4.85 -8.45 5.11
CA VAL A 177 3.66 -8.22 4.29
C VAL A 177 2.84 -9.50 4.22
N VAL A 178 1.53 -9.35 4.37
CA VAL A 178 0.58 -10.47 4.24
C VAL A 178 -0.45 -10.14 3.17
N ARG A 179 -0.94 -11.20 2.50
CA ARG A 179 -2.16 -11.17 1.72
C ARG A 179 -3.22 -11.95 2.48
N ALA A 180 -4.38 -11.34 2.65
CA ALA A 180 -5.56 -11.99 3.19
C ALA A 180 -6.73 -11.82 2.22
N THR A 181 -7.56 -12.84 2.07
CA THR A 181 -8.70 -12.86 1.14
C THR A 181 -9.96 -13.37 1.83
N ARG A 182 -11.12 -13.04 1.25
CA ARG A 182 -12.43 -13.57 1.66
C ARG A 182 -13.31 -13.88 0.46
#